data_3236bf8790fd5b4aa5f16f8b0ad82cd3
#
_entry.id   3236bf8790fd5b4aa5f16f8b0ad82cd3
#
_cell.length_a   1.000
_cell.length_b   1.000
_cell.length_c   1.000
_cell.angle_alpha   90.00
_cell.angle_beta   90.00
_cell.angle_gamma   90.00
#
_symmetry.space_group_name_H-M   'P 1'
#
loop_
_entity.id
_entity.type
_entity.pdbx_description
1 polymer ?
#
loop_
_entity_poly.entity_id
_entity_poly.type
_entity_poly.pdbx_seq_one_letter_code
_entity_poly.pdbx_strand_id
1 'polypeptide(L)'
;LSSKFPSWYDFFMGPLERRKFQRVRQDLLKNAKGRVLELGSGTGVNFPLYRNVDHVIAIEPSPHMIDKSLSKLKLAVVPIEMVNASAERLPFEDHTFDTVVATLVFCTIPNVEEAINELKRVCKPNGKILLFEHVKMDITLLARLQEGLTPFWKKVCDGCCLNRDTLKAFTTQGLVIEKVEHFYKDLFVVAELRNRRE
;
A
#
# COMPACT_ATOMS: atom_id res chain seq x y z
N LEU A 1 -4.64 14.80 -14.91
CA LEU A 1 -3.78 14.43 -13.77
C LEU A 1 -2.62 15.42 -13.72
N SER A 2 -2.53 16.18 -12.63
CA SER A 2 -1.61 17.31 -12.52
C SER A 2 -0.17 16.80 -12.34
N SER A 3 0.72 17.18 -13.25
CA SER A 3 2.17 16.89 -13.21
C SER A 3 2.91 17.48 -11.97
N LYS A 4 2.20 18.23 -11.11
CA LYS A 4 2.78 18.92 -9.95
C LYS A 4 2.73 18.11 -8.65
N PHE A 5 1.93 17.04 -8.60
CA PHE A 5 1.75 16.22 -7.40
C PHE A 5 3.05 15.56 -6.89
N PRO A 6 3.89 14.96 -7.73
CA PRO A 6 5.05 14.22 -7.24
C PRO A 6 6.09 15.07 -6.52
N SER A 7 6.29 16.33 -6.95
CA SER A 7 7.35 17.18 -6.37
C SER A 7 6.96 17.78 -5.00
N TRP A 8 5.68 18.05 -4.79
CA TRP A 8 5.20 18.61 -3.52
C TRP A 8 5.09 17.54 -2.42
N TYR A 9 4.55 16.38 -2.78
CA TYR A 9 4.50 15.22 -1.88
C TYR A 9 5.91 14.79 -1.43
N ASP A 10 6.85 14.67 -2.37
CA ASP A 10 8.25 14.37 -2.09
C ASP A 10 8.93 15.45 -1.22
N PHE A 11 8.53 16.72 -1.35
CA PHE A 11 9.07 17.82 -0.55
C PHE A 11 8.60 17.77 0.91
N PHE A 12 7.32 17.55 1.16
CA PHE A 12 6.77 17.52 2.52
C PHE A 12 6.97 16.19 3.25
N MET A 13 6.84 15.08 2.52
CA MET A 13 7.02 13.75 3.09
C MET A 13 8.48 13.27 3.05
N GLY A 14 9.31 13.90 2.22
CA GLY A 14 10.69 13.49 1.98
C GLY A 14 11.55 13.34 3.24
N PRO A 15 11.53 14.25 4.23
CA PRO A 15 12.30 14.10 5.46
C PRO A 15 11.77 12.98 6.37
N LEU A 16 10.45 12.78 6.42
CA LEU A 16 9.80 11.71 7.19
C LEU A 16 10.01 10.35 6.53
N GLU A 17 9.85 10.28 5.20
CA GLU A 17 10.05 9.09 4.39
C GLU A 17 11.49 8.56 4.51
N ARG A 18 12.49 9.46 4.49
CA ARG A 18 13.90 9.07 4.44
C ARG A 18 14.43 8.34 5.66
N ARG A 19 13.85 8.51 6.85
CA ARG A 19 14.41 7.89 8.08
C ARG A 19 13.45 6.96 8.82
N LYS A 20 12.20 7.38 9.01
CA LYS A 20 11.23 6.61 9.81
C LYS A 20 10.41 5.67 8.94
N PHE A 21 9.79 6.16 7.87
CA PHE A 21 9.00 5.31 6.98
C PHE A 21 9.86 4.27 6.26
N GLN A 22 11.09 4.61 5.92
CA GLN A 22 12.01 3.62 5.35
C GLN A 22 12.26 2.46 6.31
N ARG A 23 12.46 2.73 7.61
CA ARG A 23 12.60 1.66 8.62
C ARG A 23 11.32 0.84 8.76
N VAL A 24 10.16 1.51 8.85
CA VAL A 24 8.85 0.84 8.91
C VAL A 24 8.67 -0.09 7.70
N ARG A 25 8.95 0.40 6.48
CA ARG A 25 8.88 -0.41 5.26
C ARG A 25 9.86 -1.59 5.30
N GLN A 26 11.11 -1.34 5.71
CA GLN A 26 12.12 -2.41 5.85
C GLN A 26 11.65 -3.50 6.81
N ASP A 27 11.12 -3.13 7.97
CA ASP A 27 10.68 -4.09 8.99
C ASP A 27 9.44 -4.87 8.51
N LEU A 28 8.50 -4.20 7.85
CA LEU A 28 7.32 -4.83 7.25
C LEU A 28 7.72 -5.83 6.16
N LEU A 29 8.58 -5.43 5.23
CA LEU A 29 8.97 -6.24 4.07
C LEU A 29 9.86 -7.44 4.41
N LYS A 30 10.49 -7.49 5.60
CA LYS A 30 11.17 -8.70 6.11
C LYS A 30 10.22 -9.89 6.23
N ASN A 31 8.91 -9.63 6.39
CA ASN A 31 7.88 -10.64 6.53
C ASN A 31 7.30 -11.12 5.19
N ALA A 32 7.66 -10.45 4.07
CA ALA A 32 7.31 -10.89 2.73
C ALA A 32 8.08 -12.15 2.34
N LYS A 33 7.40 -13.09 1.68
CA LYS A 33 7.98 -14.37 1.24
C LYS A 33 7.37 -14.83 -0.06
N GLY A 34 8.11 -15.68 -0.78
CA GLY A 34 7.65 -16.32 -2.00
C GLY A 34 7.40 -15.33 -3.13
N ARG A 35 6.34 -15.57 -3.90
CA ARG A 35 5.88 -14.69 -4.96
C ARG A 35 5.05 -13.56 -4.39
N VAL A 36 5.50 -12.33 -4.58
CA VAL A 36 4.92 -11.12 -3.98
C VAL A 36 4.17 -10.30 -5.01
N LEU A 37 2.97 -9.81 -4.66
CA LEU A 37 2.29 -8.73 -5.37
C LEU A 37 2.41 -7.44 -4.56
N GLU A 38 2.96 -6.39 -5.16
CA GLU A 38 2.91 -5.04 -4.60
C GLU A 38 1.84 -4.21 -5.29
N LEU A 39 0.85 -3.74 -4.52
CA LEU A 39 -0.24 -2.88 -5.00
C LEU A 39 0.18 -1.41 -4.91
N GLY A 40 0.03 -0.67 -6.01
CA GLY A 40 0.29 0.77 -6.07
C GLY A 40 1.73 1.11 -5.74
N SER A 41 2.68 0.56 -6.50
CA SER A 41 4.12 0.71 -6.22
C SER A 41 4.62 2.16 -6.32
N GLY A 42 3.85 3.05 -6.97
CA GLY A 42 4.18 4.45 -7.13
C GLY A 42 5.55 4.65 -7.74
N THR A 43 6.40 5.40 -7.06
CA THR A 43 7.79 5.65 -7.49
C THR A 43 8.77 4.53 -7.09
N GLY A 44 8.30 3.36 -6.67
CA GLY A 44 9.12 2.18 -6.39
C GLY A 44 9.95 2.25 -5.10
N VAL A 45 9.48 2.98 -4.08
CA VAL A 45 10.25 3.18 -2.82
C VAL A 45 10.55 1.88 -2.08
N ASN A 46 9.77 0.83 -2.29
CA ASN A 46 9.94 -0.49 -1.71
C ASN A 46 10.96 -1.36 -2.46
N PHE A 47 11.19 -1.12 -3.75
CA PHE A 47 11.99 -2.00 -4.60
C PHE A 47 13.38 -2.32 -4.05
N PRO A 48 14.16 -1.33 -3.57
CA PRO A 48 15.46 -1.60 -2.96
C PRO A 48 15.41 -2.31 -1.61
N LEU A 49 14.21 -2.49 -1.03
CA LEU A 49 14.03 -3.03 0.33
C LEU A 49 13.70 -4.52 0.35
N TYR A 50 13.19 -5.08 -0.75
CA TYR A 50 12.92 -6.52 -0.85
C TYR A 50 14.20 -7.34 -0.76
N ARG A 51 14.18 -8.46 0.00
CA ARG A 51 15.34 -9.33 0.22
C ARG A 51 15.05 -10.82 0.04
N ASN A 52 14.17 -11.35 0.86
CA ASN A 52 13.94 -12.80 0.99
C ASN A 52 12.65 -13.23 0.27
N VAL A 53 12.49 -12.81 -0.98
CA VAL A 53 11.34 -13.13 -1.84
C VAL A 53 11.84 -13.68 -3.16
N ASP A 54 11.05 -14.53 -3.80
CA ASP A 54 11.44 -15.18 -5.06
C ASP A 54 11.30 -14.21 -6.23
N HIS A 55 10.19 -13.47 -6.25
CA HIS A 55 9.85 -12.54 -7.32
C HIS A 55 8.80 -11.54 -6.84
N VAL A 56 8.89 -10.29 -7.25
CA VAL A 56 7.89 -9.24 -7.00
C VAL A 56 7.21 -8.86 -8.32
N ILE A 57 5.88 -8.90 -8.35
CA ILE A 57 5.10 -8.21 -9.38
C ILE A 57 4.56 -6.94 -8.74
N ALA A 58 4.91 -5.80 -9.30
CA ALA A 58 4.52 -4.48 -8.80
C ALA A 58 3.54 -3.83 -9.77
N ILE A 59 2.31 -3.57 -9.31
CA ILE A 59 1.32 -2.89 -10.14
C ILE A 59 1.25 -1.39 -9.81
N GLU A 60 1.05 -0.60 -10.86
CA GLU A 60 0.85 0.84 -10.77
C GLU A 60 0.00 1.32 -11.96
N PRO A 61 -1.14 2.01 -11.75
CA PRO A 61 -2.00 2.46 -12.83
C PRO A 61 -1.45 3.68 -13.59
N SER A 62 -0.52 4.45 -13.01
CA SER A 62 0.04 5.65 -13.60
C SER A 62 1.34 5.36 -14.37
N PRO A 63 1.37 5.45 -15.72
CA PRO A 63 2.62 5.29 -16.50
C PRO A 63 3.72 6.25 -16.04
N HIS A 64 3.36 7.47 -15.65
CA HIS A 64 4.32 8.46 -15.15
C HIS A 64 4.99 8.02 -13.84
N MET A 65 4.27 7.35 -12.93
CA MET A 65 4.86 6.79 -11.71
C MET A 65 5.74 5.59 -12.03
N ILE A 66 5.34 4.76 -12.99
CA ILE A 66 6.16 3.64 -13.48
C ILE A 66 7.50 4.18 -13.98
N ASP A 67 7.51 5.19 -14.85
CA ASP A 67 8.74 5.80 -15.37
C ASP A 67 9.65 6.31 -14.22
N LYS A 68 9.07 6.94 -13.21
CA LYS A 68 9.82 7.40 -12.03
C LYS A 68 10.39 6.26 -11.19
N SER A 69 9.75 5.10 -11.20
CA SER A 69 10.18 3.93 -10.42
C SER A 69 11.42 3.25 -11.00
N LEU A 70 11.73 3.45 -12.30
CA LEU A 70 12.82 2.78 -13.01
C LEU A 70 14.19 2.99 -12.36
N SER A 71 14.43 4.17 -11.78
CA SER A 71 15.67 4.44 -11.05
C SER A 71 15.85 3.55 -9.81
N LYS A 72 14.76 3.26 -9.10
CA LYS A 72 14.74 2.41 -7.91
C LYS A 72 14.68 0.93 -8.27
N LEU A 73 14.07 0.60 -9.42
CA LEU A 73 14.09 -0.75 -9.96
C LEU A 73 15.52 -1.24 -10.21
N LYS A 74 16.41 -0.37 -10.70
CA LYS A 74 17.85 -0.68 -10.88
C LYS A 74 18.58 -0.97 -9.57
N LEU A 75 18.05 -0.57 -8.42
CA LEU A 75 18.61 -0.81 -7.09
C LEU A 75 18.02 -2.06 -6.41
N ALA A 76 17.05 -2.69 -7.05
CA ALA A 76 16.45 -3.93 -6.54
C ALA A 76 17.48 -5.07 -6.60
N VAL A 77 17.48 -5.91 -5.58
CA VAL A 77 18.35 -7.09 -5.47
C VAL A 77 17.59 -8.41 -5.69
N VAL A 78 16.28 -8.31 -5.90
CA VAL A 78 15.40 -9.43 -6.26
C VAL A 78 14.75 -9.12 -7.60
N PRO A 79 14.29 -10.13 -8.37
CA PRO A 79 13.55 -9.89 -9.61
C PRO A 79 12.25 -9.12 -9.34
N ILE A 80 12.04 -8.01 -10.06
CA ILE A 80 10.82 -7.20 -10.00
C ILE A 80 10.29 -6.96 -11.40
N GLU A 81 9.02 -7.28 -11.62
CA GLU A 81 8.28 -7.01 -12.84
C GLU A 81 7.25 -5.90 -12.59
N MET A 82 7.23 -4.89 -13.47
CA MET A 82 6.26 -3.80 -13.43
C MET A 82 5.08 -4.11 -14.35
N VAL A 83 3.85 -3.99 -13.82
CA VAL A 83 2.62 -4.18 -14.58
C VAL A 83 1.75 -2.94 -14.45
N ASN A 84 1.33 -2.37 -15.59
CA ASN A 84 0.36 -1.27 -15.59
C ASN A 84 -1.04 -1.83 -15.39
N ALA A 85 -1.54 -1.76 -14.16
CA ALA A 85 -2.85 -2.29 -13.76
C ALA A 85 -3.42 -1.54 -12.56
N SER A 86 -4.74 -1.59 -12.40
CA SER A 86 -5.47 -1.12 -11.23
C SER A 86 -5.67 -2.25 -10.22
N ALA A 87 -5.69 -1.89 -8.93
CA ALA A 87 -5.94 -2.84 -7.84
C ALA A 87 -7.38 -3.39 -7.85
N GLU A 88 -8.35 -2.66 -8.44
CA GLU A 88 -9.74 -3.07 -8.58
C GLU A 88 -9.95 -4.15 -9.65
N ARG A 89 -8.95 -4.37 -10.52
CA ARG A 89 -8.99 -5.39 -11.56
C ARG A 89 -7.60 -5.93 -11.85
N LEU A 90 -7.22 -6.98 -11.16
CA LEU A 90 -5.89 -7.57 -11.25
C LEU A 90 -5.81 -8.60 -12.40
N PRO A 91 -4.86 -8.45 -13.34
CA PRO A 91 -4.70 -9.34 -14.47
C PRO A 91 -3.96 -10.65 -14.09
N PHE A 92 -4.29 -11.23 -12.95
CA PHE A 92 -3.65 -12.44 -12.43
C PHE A 92 -4.68 -13.50 -12.09
N GLU A 93 -4.27 -14.74 -12.14
CA GLU A 93 -5.07 -15.90 -11.74
C GLU A 93 -5.28 -15.95 -10.22
N ASP A 94 -6.30 -16.70 -9.79
CA ASP A 94 -6.56 -16.94 -8.38
C ASP A 94 -5.36 -17.61 -7.71
N HIS A 95 -5.15 -17.31 -6.44
CA HIS A 95 -4.14 -17.97 -5.60
C HIS A 95 -2.72 -17.96 -6.15
N THR A 96 -2.34 -16.85 -6.81
CA THR A 96 -1.04 -16.70 -7.46
C THR A 96 0.06 -16.29 -6.47
N PHE A 97 -0.27 -15.46 -5.47
CA PHE A 97 0.73 -14.79 -4.62
C PHE A 97 0.76 -15.34 -3.19
N ASP A 98 1.96 -15.57 -2.69
CA ASP A 98 2.20 -15.96 -1.29
C ASP A 98 2.05 -14.78 -0.34
N THR A 99 2.42 -13.58 -0.82
CA THR A 99 2.32 -12.33 -0.07
C THR A 99 1.77 -11.23 -0.97
N VAL A 100 0.85 -10.40 -0.42
CA VAL A 100 0.43 -9.14 -1.03
C VAL A 100 0.88 -7.99 -0.14
N VAL A 101 1.50 -6.98 -0.74
CA VAL A 101 2.01 -5.79 -0.06
C VAL A 101 1.25 -4.57 -0.53
N ALA A 102 0.80 -3.74 0.40
CA ALA A 102 0.20 -2.45 0.10
C ALA A 102 0.73 -1.38 1.06
N THR A 103 1.32 -0.33 0.53
CA THR A 103 1.92 0.73 1.36
C THR A 103 1.50 2.10 0.89
N LEU A 104 0.67 2.78 1.70
CA LEU A 104 0.13 4.11 1.45
C LEU A 104 -0.62 4.21 0.10
N VAL A 105 -1.40 3.19 -0.23
CA VAL A 105 -2.13 3.08 -1.49
C VAL A 105 -3.64 3.02 -1.30
N PHE A 106 -4.14 2.30 -0.28
CA PHE A 106 -5.59 2.13 -0.09
C PHE A 106 -6.33 3.44 0.17
N CYS A 107 -5.63 4.47 0.62
CA CYS A 107 -6.19 5.81 0.77
C CYS A 107 -6.59 6.47 -0.57
N THR A 108 -5.97 6.08 -1.69
CA THR A 108 -6.21 6.64 -3.03
C THR A 108 -7.10 5.78 -3.91
N ILE A 109 -7.24 4.48 -3.63
CA ILE A 109 -8.06 3.55 -4.41
C ILE A 109 -9.54 3.98 -4.38
N PRO A 110 -10.19 4.19 -5.54
CA PRO A 110 -11.58 4.61 -5.60
C PRO A 110 -12.54 3.59 -5.02
N ASN A 111 -12.48 2.33 -5.46
CA ASN A 111 -13.32 1.24 -4.98
C ASN A 111 -12.52 0.25 -4.13
N VAL A 112 -12.51 0.50 -2.82
CA VAL A 112 -11.75 -0.30 -1.85
C VAL A 112 -12.26 -1.74 -1.76
N GLU A 113 -13.59 -1.93 -1.85
CA GLU A 113 -14.18 -3.25 -1.74
C GLU A 113 -13.78 -4.15 -2.91
N GLU A 114 -13.81 -3.63 -4.12
CA GLU A 114 -13.33 -4.35 -5.30
C GLU A 114 -11.84 -4.68 -5.18
N ALA A 115 -11.02 -3.71 -4.77
CA ALA A 115 -9.58 -3.93 -4.59
C ALA A 115 -9.27 -5.00 -3.53
N ILE A 116 -10.00 -5.01 -2.40
CA ILE A 116 -9.83 -6.05 -1.37
C ILE A 116 -10.30 -7.42 -1.89
N ASN A 117 -11.39 -7.48 -2.65
CA ASN A 117 -11.86 -8.73 -3.26
C ASN A 117 -10.83 -9.30 -4.25
N GLU A 118 -10.28 -8.47 -5.11
CA GLU A 118 -9.23 -8.86 -6.05
C GLU A 118 -7.94 -9.29 -5.32
N LEU A 119 -7.53 -8.53 -4.31
CA LEU A 119 -6.40 -8.89 -3.45
C LEU A 119 -6.60 -10.28 -2.83
N LYS A 120 -7.79 -10.55 -2.27
CA LYS A 120 -8.13 -11.85 -1.69
C LYS A 120 -8.13 -12.96 -2.74
N ARG A 121 -8.66 -12.68 -3.93
CA ARG A 121 -8.71 -13.63 -5.03
C ARG A 121 -7.33 -14.10 -5.45
N VAL A 122 -6.42 -13.16 -5.67
CA VAL A 122 -5.08 -13.47 -6.16
C VAL A 122 -4.12 -13.96 -5.07
N CYS A 123 -4.40 -13.64 -3.81
CA CYS A 123 -3.64 -14.12 -2.67
C CYS A 123 -3.99 -15.58 -2.36
N LYS A 124 -3.00 -16.43 -2.18
CA LYS A 124 -3.19 -17.84 -1.80
C LYS A 124 -3.99 -17.98 -0.51
N PRO A 125 -4.70 -19.10 -0.30
CA PRO A 125 -5.22 -19.48 1.01
C PRO A 125 -4.09 -19.45 2.06
N ASN A 126 -4.35 -18.83 3.20
CA ASN A 126 -3.36 -18.55 4.25
C ASN A 126 -2.16 -17.69 3.81
N GLY A 127 -2.21 -17.06 2.63
CA GLY A 127 -1.24 -16.09 2.19
C GLY A 127 -1.23 -14.85 3.08
N LYS A 128 -0.10 -14.15 3.11
CA LYS A 128 0.09 -12.94 3.93
C LYS A 128 -0.35 -11.69 3.18
N ILE A 129 -0.90 -10.75 3.94
CA ILE A 129 -1.14 -9.39 3.47
C ILE A 129 -0.39 -8.44 4.41
N LEU A 130 0.49 -7.63 3.86
CA LEU A 130 1.33 -6.69 4.59
C LEU A 130 0.89 -5.27 4.25
N LEU A 131 0.42 -4.55 5.25
CA LEU A 131 -0.10 -3.19 5.09
C LEU A 131 0.74 -2.17 5.86
N PHE A 132 0.99 -1.04 5.22
CA PHE A 132 1.40 0.19 5.86
C PHE A 132 0.54 1.32 5.30
N GLU A 133 -0.40 1.83 6.10
CA GLU A 133 -1.40 2.79 5.64
C GLU A 133 -1.60 3.92 6.64
N HIS A 134 -2.02 5.09 6.14
CA HIS A 134 -2.64 6.07 7.03
C HIS A 134 -4.14 5.75 7.18
N VAL A 135 -4.66 5.99 8.37
CA VAL A 135 -6.04 5.63 8.71
C VAL A 135 -6.74 6.79 9.43
N LYS A 136 -8.05 6.67 9.56
CA LYS A 136 -8.82 7.58 10.40
C LYS A 136 -8.33 7.49 11.85
N MET A 137 -8.07 8.64 12.48
CA MET A 137 -7.63 8.70 13.87
C MET A 137 -8.79 8.41 14.84
N ASP A 138 -8.49 7.73 15.96
CA ASP A 138 -9.49 7.41 16.99
C ASP A 138 -9.89 8.62 17.84
N ILE A 139 -9.02 9.65 17.93
CA ILE A 139 -9.28 10.86 18.68
C ILE A 139 -10.33 11.70 17.95
N THR A 140 -11.52 11.83 18.53
CA THR A 140 -12.70 12.47 17.92
C THR A 140 -12.42 13.85 17.31
N LEU A 141 -11.64 14.71 18.00
CA LEU A 141 -11.29 16.04 17.51
C LEU A 141 -10.42 15.96 16.25
N LEU A 142 -9.42 15.07 16.23
CA LEU A 142 -8.52 14.89 15.09
C LEU A 142 -9.23 14.19 13.92
N ALA A 143 -10.14 13.25 14.21
CA ALA A 143 -10.99 12.63 13.20
C ALA A 143 -11.88 13.65 12.48
N ARG A 144 -12.51 14.58 13.23
CA ARG A 144 -13.29 15.67 12.63
C ARG A 144 -12.43 16.61 11.78
N LEU A 145 -11.20 16.90 12.22
CA LEU A 145 -10.26 17.69 11.44
C LEU A 145 -9.87 16.97 10.13
N GLN A 146 -9.61 15.66 10.19
CA GLN A 146 -9.38 14.83 9.00
C GLN A 146 -10.59 14.89 8.05
N GLU A 147 -11.82 14.76 8.58
CA GLU A 147 -13.04 14.84 7.78
C GLU A 147 -13.17 16.19 7.06
N GLY A 148 -12.92 17.29 7.77
CA GLY A 148 -12.98 18.65 7.19
C GLY A 148 -11.89 18.91 6.14
N LEU A 149 -10.69 18.34 6.32
CA LEU A 149 -9.56 18.51 5.40
C LEU A 149 -9.62 17.58 4.18
N THR A 150 -10.30 16.44 4.29
CA THR A 150 -10.34 15.41 3.24
C THR A 150 -10.79 15.94 1.87
N PRO A 151 -11.84 16.79 1.71
CA PRO A 151 -12.26 17.28 0.41
C PRO A 151 -11.20 18.12 -0.30
N PHE A 152 -10.45 18.93 0.45
CA PHE A 152 -9.32 19.69 -0.07
C PHE A 152 -8.14 18.78 -0.40
N TRP A 153 -7.80 17.86 0.53
CA TRP A 153 -6.71 16.93 0.39
C TRP A 153 -6.86 16.02 -0.82
N LYS A 154 -8.05 15.49 -1.09
CA LYS A 154 -8.37 14.70 -2.28
C LYS A 154 -8.01 15.40 -3.59
N LYS A 155 -8.22 16.73 -3.66
CA LYS A 155 -7.91 17.52 -4.87
C LYS A 155 -6.42 17.72 -5.08
N VAL A 156 -5.65 17.78 -3.98
CA VAL A 156 -4.21 18.09 -3.99
C VAL A 156 -3.38 16.80 -4.00
N CYS A 157 -3.88 15.73 -3.38
CA CYS A 157 -3.16 14.47 -3.16
C CYS A 157 -3.81 13.29 -3.91
N ASP A 158 -4.12 13.49 -5.19
CA ASP A 158 -4.51 12.45 -6.16
C ASP A 158 -5.60 11.48 -5.66
N GLY A 159 -6.64 12.04 -5.01
CA GLY A 159 -7.77 11.27 -4.51
C GLY A 159 -7.60 10.70 -3.10
N CYS A 160 -6.49 10.97 -2.41
CA CYS A 160 -6.20 10.44 -1.08
C CYS A 160 -7.26 10.86 -0.04
N CYS A 161 -7.87 9.87 0.62
CA CYS A 161 -8.85 10.04 1.69
C CYS A 161 -8.17 9.92 3.05
N LEU A 162 -8.05 11.04 3.80
CA LEU A 162 -7.42 11.05 5.12
C LEU A 162 -8.20 10.26 6.18
N ASN A 163 -9.51 10.13 6.01
CA ASN A 163 -10.45 9.60 6.99
C ASN A 163 -10.91 8.17 6.69
N ARG A 164 -10.16 7.41 5.88
CA ARG A 164 -10.51 6.03 5.53
C ARG A 164 -10.18 5.08 6.68
N ASP A 165 -11.15 4.28 7.09
CA ASP A 165 -10.96 3.18 8.04
C ASP A 165 -10.57 1.90 7.27
N THR A 166 -9.31 1.86 6.87
CA THR A 166 -8.76 0.79 6.03
C THR A 166 -8.80 -0.57 6.75
N LEU A 167 -8.44 -0.63 8.04
CA LEU A 167 -8.44 -1.90 8.77
C LEU A 167 -9.83 -2.49 8.89
N LYS A 168 -10.84 -1.66 9.15
CA LYS A 168 -12.24 -2.08 9.18
C LYS A 168 -12.70 -2.62 7.83
N ALA A 169 -12.33 -1.95 6.72
CA ALA A 169 -12.66 -2.45 5.39
C ALA A 169 -12.10 -3.85 5.14
N PHE A 170 -10.86 -4.12 5.53
CA PHE A 170 -10.22 -5.43 5.40
C PHE A 170 -10.90 -6.50 6.27
N THR A 171 -11.19 -6.21 7.53
CA THR A 171 -11.84 -7.16 8.45
C THR A 171 -13.29 -7.45 8.06
N THR A 172 -14.02 -6.45 7.57
CA THR A 172 -15.39 -6.64 7.05
C THR A 172 -15.42 -7.59 5.86
N GLN A 173 -14.35 -7.63 5.05
CA GLN A 173 -14.18 -8.55 3.93
C GLN A 173 -13.63 -9.93 4.37
N GLY A 174 -13.55 -10.22 5.67
CA GLY A 174 -13.16 -11.53 6.21
C GLY A 174 -11.65 -11.80 6.27
N LEU A 175 -10.82 -10.77 6.14
CA LEU A 175 -9.38 -10.89 6.40
C LEU A 175 -9.10 -10.85 7.90
N VAL A 176 -8.17 -11.68 8.37
CA VAL A 176 -7.86 -11.82 9.79
C VAL A 176 -6.58 -11.05 10.12
N ILE A 177 -6.68 -10.10 11.02
CA ILE A 177 -5.51 -9.36 11.53
C ILE A 177 -4.73 -10.29 12.47
N GLU A 178 -3.45 -10.52 12.17
CA GLU A 178 -2.51 -11.25 13.03
C GLU A 178 -1.69 -10.32 13.90
N LYS A 179 -1.34 -9.16 13.35
CA LYS A 179 -0.54 -8.14 14.05
C LYS A 179 -0.94 -6.76 13.57
N VAL A 180 -0.98 -5.79 14.48
CA VAL A 180 -1.16 -4.38 14.16
C VAL A 180 -0.28 -3.54 15.08
N GLU A 181 0.36 -2.53 14.50
CA GLU A 181 1.14 -1.52 15.22
C GLU A 181 0.70 -0.13 14.75
N HIS A 182 0.49 0.77 15.69
CA HIS A 182 0.05 2.12 15.45
C HIS A 182 1.18 3.13 15.66
N PHE A 183 1.24 4.14 14.80
CA PHE A 183 2.27 5.18 14.83
C PHE A 183 1.64 6.58 14.73
N TYR A 184 2.30 7.57 15.31
CA TYR A 184 1.91 8.98 15.24
C TYR A 184 0.46 9.25 15.68
N LYS A 185 0.11 8.81 16.92
CA LYS A 185 -1.25 8.97 17.47
C LYS A 185 -2.32 8.35 16.58
N ASP A 186 -2.06 7.13 16.13
CA ASP A 186 -2.93 6.30 15.30
C ASP A 186 -3.16 6.83 13.87
N LEU A 187 -2.38 7.81 13.42
CA LEU A 187 -2.47 8.30 12.05
C LEU A 187 -1.99 7.26 11.02
N PHE A 188 -1.00 6.45 11.40
CA PHE A 188 -0.46 5.38 10.55
C PHE A 188 -0.53 4.04 11.25
N VAL A 189 -0.83 3.00 10.47
CA VAL A 189 -0.84 1.63 10.93
C VAL A 189 0.07 0.77 10.06
N VAL A 190 0.74 -0.18 10.71
CA VAL A 190 1.36 -1.33 10.07
C VAL A 190 0.60 -2.56 10.50
N ALA A 191 0.14 -3.36 9.56
CA ALA A 191 -0.63 -4.55 9.87
C ALA A 191 -0.18 -5.75 9.04
N GLU A 192 -0.21 -6.92 9.68
CA GLU A 192 -0.07 -8.22 9.04
C GLU A 192 -1.41 -8.93 9.12
N LEU A 193 -1.96 -9.34 7.97
CA LEU A 193 -3.23 -10.05 7.89
C LEU A 193 -3.05 -11.38 7.15
N ARG A 194 -4.02 -12.26 7.35
CA ARG A 194 -4.15 -13.55 6.63
C ARG A 194 -5.39 -13.60 5.77
N ASN A 195 -5.19 -14.13 4.57
CA ASN A 195 -6.28 -14.53 3.70
C ASN A 195 -6.79 -15.92 4.15
N ARG A 196 -7.53 -15.97 5.29
CA ARG A 196 -8.17 -17.22 5.71
C ARG A 196 -9.40 -17.43 4.84
N ARG A 197 -9.36 -18.50 4.03
CA ARG A 197 -10.56 -19.09 3.43
C ARG A 197 -10.88 -20.36 4.22
N GLU A 198 -12.11 -20.46 4.70
CA GLU A 198 -12.67 -21.71 5.19
C GLU A 198 -12.77 -22.74 4.07
#